data_cc56d806bf6da24488e0e42051f19e49
#
_entry.id   cc56d806bf6da24488e0e42051f19e49
#
_cell.length_a   1.000
_cell.length_b   1.000
_cell.length_c   1.000
_cell.angle_alpha   90.00
_cell.angle_beta   90.00
_cell.angle_gamma   90.00
#
_symmetry.space_group_name_H-M   'P 1'
#
loop_
_entity.id
_entity.type
_entity.pdbx_description
1 polymer ?
#
loop_
_entity_poly.entity_id
_entity_poly.type
_entity_poly.pdbx_seq_one_letter_code
_entity_poly.pdbx_strand_id
1 'polypeptide(L)'
;NHTVICYGDSITAGAWPDYLTLLARQNPDNHTAFIRRATSGSRVLRQYECITYDSYGLKGTNRFPHEIPTTGADTVIIQQGINDIIHPIGIETNPFRPMSDLPTAKELIDGYRYYIEEAKKSHLKVYMGTLLPIFGWRTYATFRDDLRNELNAWIRSAKEIDGCIDFD
;
A
#
# COMPACT_ATOMS: atom_id res chain seq x y z
N ASN A 1 16.80 5.62 18.76
CA ASN A 1 16.53 4.47 17.87
C ASN A 1 15.11 4.61 17.34
N HIS A 2 14.94 4.47 16.02
CA HIS A 2 13.63 4.50 15.35
C HIS A 2 13.40 3.20 14.62
N THR A 3 12.16 2.75 14.56
CA THR A 3 11.79 1.58 13.77
C THR A 3 10.59 1.92 12.88
N VAL A 4 10.82 1.82 11.58
CA VAL A 4 9.85 2.15 10.53
C VAL A 4 9.36 0.87 9.88
N ILE A 5 8.06 0.69 9.83
CA ILE A 5 7.41 -0.40 9.09
C ILE A 5 7.12 0.10 7.67
N CYS A 6 7.60 -0.64 6.68
CA CYS A 6 7.26 -0.42 5.27
C CYS A 6 6.18 -1.42 4.87
N TYR A 7 4.94 -0.96 4.79
CA TYR A 7 3.77 -1.78 4.49
C TYR A 7 3.29 -1.57 3.05
N GLY A 8 3.00 -2.68 2.36
CA GLY A 8 2.48 -2.56 0.99
C GLY A 8 2.39 -3.87 0.20
N ASP A 9 2.49 -3.72 -1.10
CA ASP A 9 2.42 -4.80 -2.11
C ASP A 9 3.80 -5.13 -2.71
N SER A 10 3.84 -5.57 -3.98
CA SER A 10 5.08 -5.93 -4.69
C SER A 10 6.06 -4.76 -4.83
N ILE A 11 5.58 -3.52 -4.89
CA ILE A 11 6.44 -2.34 -4.99
C ILE A 11 7.20 -2.16 -3.68
N THR A 12 6.53 -2.33 -2.56
CA THR A 12 7.15 -2.30 -1.23
C THR A 12 7.98 -3.56 -0.94
N ALA A 13 7.58 -4.71 -1.48
CA ALA A 13 8.42 -5.92 -1.44
C ALA A 13 9.70 -5.78 -2.27
N GLY A 14 9.75 -4.83 -3.19
CA GLY A 14 10.92 -4.46 -3.97
C GLY A 14 11.98 -3.71 -3.17
N ALA A 15 12.78 -2.91 -3.86
CA ALA A 15 14.05 -2.41 -3.34
C ALA A 15 13.97 -1.11 -2.54
N TRP A 16 12.88 -0.33 -2.59
CA TRP A 16 12.90 0.98 -1.97
C TRP A 16 13.13 0.96 -0.42
N PRO A 17 12.63 -0.04 0.35
CA PRO A 17 12.97 -0.11 1.77
C PRO A 17 14.46 -0.43 2.02
N ASP A 18 15.09 -1.16 1.09
CA ASP A 18 16.53 -1.45 1.18
C ASP A 18 17.36 -0.19 0.94
N TYR A 19 16.94 0.66 -0.02
CA TYR A 19 17.58 1.96 -0.23
C TYR A 19 17.46 2.88 0.99
N LEU A 20 16.31 2.90 1.67
CA LEU A 20 16.17 3.64 2.94
C LEU A 20 17.16 3.12 3.99
N THR A 21 17.31 1.81 4.10
CA THR A 21 18.27 1.19 5.01
C THR A 21 19.71 1.59 4.67
N LEU A 22 20.07 1.59 3.39
CA LEU A 22 21.39 2.01 2.93
C LEU A 22 21.66 3.50 3.21
N LEU A 23 20.68 4.35 2.95
CA LEU A 23 20.78 5.79 3.24
C LEU A 23 20.92 6.07 4.74
N ALA A 24 20.14 5.37 5.57
CA ALA A 24 20.24 5.52 7.03
C ALA A 24 21.64 5.14 7.54
N ARG A 25 22.23 4.07 6.99
CA ARG A 25 23.60 3.61 7.37
C ARG A 25 24.72 4.55 6.95
N GLN A 26 24.48 5.46 6.01
CA GLN A 26 25.48 6.47 5.62
C GLN A 26 25.73 7.51 6.71
N ASN A 27 24.79 7.67 7.63
CA ASN A 27 24.93 8.53 8.79
C ASN A 27 25.13 7.67 10.05
N PRO A 28 26.32 7.65 10.67
CA PRO A 28 26.60 6.85 11.86
C PRO A 28 25.70 7.15 13.06
N ASP A 29 25.13 8.35 13.12
CA ASP A 29 24.23 8.77 14.19
C ASP A 29 22.78 8.39 13.92
N ASN A 30 22.49 7.85 12.74
CA ASN A 30 21.13 7.44 12.37
C ASN A 30 20.90 5.96 12.74
N HIS A 31 20.17 5.72 13.82
CA HIS A 31 19.83 4.39 14.30
C HIS A 31 18.41 3.98 13.93
N THR A 32 18.03 4.13 12.65
CA THR A 32 16.72 3.74 12.13
C THR A 32 16.76 2.34 11.54
N ALA A 33 15.88 1.47 12.00
CA ALA A 33 15.61 0.14 11.43
C ALA A 33 14.36 0.20 10.52
N PHE A 34 14.42 -0.49 9.39
CA PHE A 34 13.28 -0.61 8.46
C PHE A 34 12.80 -2.06 8.43
N ILE A 35 11.52 -2.29 8.70
CA ILE A 35 10.87 -3.60 8.69
C ILE A 35 9.91 -3.67 7.51
N ARG A 36 10.13 -4.63 6.62
CA ARG A 36 9.26 -4.84 5.46
C ARG A 36 8.08 -5.73 5.84
N ARG A 37 6.84 -5.24 5.61
CA ARG A 37 5.58 -5.96 5.72
C ARG A 37 4.83 -5.80 4.39
N ALA A 38 5.26 -6.57 3.39
CA ALA A 38 4.77 -6.41 2.02
C ALA A 38 4.48 -7.77 1.38
N THR A 39 3.36 -7.86 0.68
CA THR A 39 2.94 -9.06 -0.04
C THR A 39 2.62 -8.72 -1.49
N SER A 40 3.39 -9.31 -2.42
CA SER A 40 3.19 -9.10 -3.86
C SER A 40 1.78 -9.49 -4.29
N GLY A 41 1.14 -8.66 -5.12
CA GLY A 41 -0.20 -8.89 -5.62
C GLY A 41 -1.32 -8.56 -4.64
N SER A 42 -1.03 -8.23 -3.39
CA SER A 42 -2.05 -7.92 -2.39
C SER A 42 -2.81 -6.63 -2.72
N ARG A 43 -4.08 -6.61 -2.35
CA ARG A 43 -5.01 -5.48 -2.51
C ARG A 43 -5.46 -4.96 -1.15
N VAL A 44 -5.91 -3.73 -1.09
CA VAL A 44 -6.43 -3.12 0.15
C VAL A 44 -7.77 -3.75 0.53
N LEU A 45 -8.69 -3.84 -0.43
CA LEU A 45 -10.12 -4.13 -0.19
C LEU A 45 -10.55 -5.55 -0.50
N ARG A 46 -9.79 -6.28 -1.33
CA ARG A 46 -10.18 -7.59 -1.83
C ARG A 46 -9.05 -8.60 -1.68
N GLN A 47 -9.40 -9.86 -1.58
CA GLN A 47 -8.49 -11.00 -1.69
C GLN A 47 -9.00 -11.95 -2.77
N TYR A 48 -8.16 -12.85 -3.20
CA TYR A 48 -8.55 -13.91 -4.11
C TYR A 48 -9.00 -15.15 -3.33
N GLU A 49 -10.09 -15.76 -3.78
CA GLU A 49 -10.64 -17.00 -3.22
C GLU A 49 -10.30 -18.19 -4.14
N CYS A 50 -9.06 -18.26 -4.61
CA CYS A 50 -8.60 -19.35 -5.48
C CYS A 50 -7.11 -19.63 -5.29
N ILE A 51 -6.74 -20.89 -5.47
CA ILE A 51 -5.35 -21.37 -5.27
C ILE A 51 -4.33 -20.67 -6.18
N THR A 52 -4.74 -20.26 -7.38
CA THR A 52 -3.85 -19.58 -8.34
C THR A 52 -3.25 -18.30 -7.78
N TYR A 53 -3.99 -17.60 -6.93
CA TYR A 53 -3.58 -16.32 -6.34
C TYR A 53 -3.45 -16.37 -4.81
N ASP A 54 -3.36 -17.57 -4.23
CA ASP A 54 -3.24 -17.75 -2.78
C ASP A 54 -2.03 -16.98 -2.20
N SER A 55 -0.92 -16.94 -2.95
CA SER A 55 0.28 -16.20 -2.58
C SER A 55 0.11 -14.67 -2.48
N TYR A 56 -1.00 -14.12 -3.03
CA TYR A 56 -1.29 -12.69 -2.89
C TYR A 56 -1.86 -12.34 -1.50
N GLY A 57 -2.19 -13.37 -0.71
CA GLY A 57 -2.59 -13.25 0.68
C GLY A 57 -3.96 -12.63 0.88
N LEU A 58 -4.27 -12.41 2.13
CA LEU A 58 -5.51 -11.77 2.55
C LEU A 58 -5.53 -10.30 2.11
N LYS A 59 -6.73 -9.73 2.00
CA LYS A 59 -6.89 -8.28 1.77
C LYS A 59 -6.20 -7.47 2.87
N GLY A 60 -5.69 -6.32 2.49
CA GLY A 60 -4.92 -5.47 3.37
C GLY A 60 -5.66 -5.07 4.64
N THR A 61 -6.96 -4.79 4.56
CA THR A 61 -7.77 -4.47 5.75
C THR A 61 -7.86 -5.62 6.77
N ASN A 62 -7.64 -6.85 6.35
CA ASN A 62 -7.52 -7.98 7.28
C ASN A 62 -6.09 -8.19 7.78
N ARG A 63 -5.08 -7.96 6.93
CA ARG A 63 -3.67 -8.16 7.29
C ARG A 63 -3.13 -7.06 8.22
N PHE A 64 -3.46 -5.81 7.91
CA PHE A 64 -2.87 -4.63 8.54
C PHE A 64 -2.91 -4.67 10.07
N PRO A 65 -4.07 -4.92 10.73
CA PRO A 65 -4.15 -4.94 12.18
C PRO A 65 -3.31 -6.04 12.85
N HIS A 66 -2.92 -7.08 12.11
CA HIS A 66 -2.09 -8.17 12.62
C HIS A 66 -0.60 -7.99 12.32
N GLU A 67 -0.26 -7.27 11.26
CA GLU A 67 1.12 -7.08 10.82
C GLU A 67 1.76 -5.79 11.35
N ILE A 68 0.95 -4.79 11.71
CA ILE A 68 1.42 -3.47 12.13
C ILE A 68 1.81 -3.41 13.62
N PRO A 69 1.11 -4.06 14.56
CA PRO A 69 1.55 -4.05 15.95
C PRO A 69 2.91 -4.74 16.10
N THR A 70 3.97 -3.95 16.02
CA THR A 70 5.35 -4.43 16.15
C THR A 70 6.01 -3.72 17.31
N THR A 71 6.47 -4.48 18.30
CA THR A 71 7.11 -3.92 19.50
C THR A 71 8.32 -3.08 19.12
N GLY A 72 8.33 -1.82 19.54
CA GLY A 72 9.40 -0.87 19.29
C GLY A 72 9.30 -0.12 17.96
N ALA A 73 8.29 -0.38 17.14
CA ALA A 73 8.01 0.46 15.97
C ALA A 73 7.35 1.77 16.40
N ASP A 74 7.72 2.86 15.71
CA ASP A 74 7.18 4.21 15.95
C ASP A 74 6.55 4.84 14.71
N THR A 75 6.79 4.26 13.55
CA THR A 75 6.37 4.81 12.25
C THR A 75 5.95 3.71 11.29
N VAL A 76 4.94 3.98 10.48
CA VAL A 76 4.58 3.15 9.32
C VAL A 76 4.55 4.00 8.05
N ILE A 77 5.14 3.47 6.97
CA ILE A 77 5.01 3.98 5.61
C ILE A 77 4.11 3.01 4.85
N ILE A 78 2.98 3.50 4.36
CA ILE A 78 1.98 2.71 3.65
C ILE A 78 2.04 3.04 2.16
N GLN A 79 2.33 2.04 1.32
CA GLN A 79 2.23 2.16 -0.14
C GLN A 79 1.53 0.91 -0.69
N GLN A 80 0.22 0.99 -0.83
CA GLN A 80 -0.63 -0.09 -1.34
C GLN A 80 -1.87 0.51 -2.02
N GLY A 81 -2.47 -0.23 -2.97
CA GLY A 81 -3.71 0.17 -3.65
C GLY A 81 -3.62 0.06 -5.17
N ILE A 82 -2.42 -0.02 -5.72
CA ILE A 82 -2.26 -0.14 -7.18
C ILE A 82 -2.92 -1.41 -7.72
N ASN A 83 -2.87 -2.53 -6.98
CA ASN A 83 -3.47 -3.79 -7.38
C ASN A 83 -4.99 -3.78 -7.32
N ASP A 84 -5.60 -2.96 -6.47
CA ASP A 84 -7.05 -2.73 -6.47
C ASP A 84 -7.50 -2.10 -7.80
N ILE A 85 -6.63 -1.30 -8.42
CA ILE A 85 -6.90 -0.58 -9.67
C ILE A 85 -6.61 -1.45 -10.90
N ILE A 86 -5.48 -2.16 -10.94
CA ILE A 86 -4.99 -2.83 -12.15
C ILE A 86 -5.42 -4.29 -12.27
N HIS A 87 -5.84 -4.95 -11.19
CA HIS A 87 -6.21 -6.36 -11.23
C HIS A 87 -7.61 -6.64 -11.81
N PRO A 88 -8.67 -5.87 -11.56
CA PRO A 88 -9.97 -6.12 -12.15
C PRO A 88 -9.92 -5.93 -13.68
N ILE A 89 -10.19 -6.99 -14.45
CA ILE A 89 -10.05 -7.00 -15.91
C ILE A 89 -11.25 -7.64 -16.65
N GLY A 90 -12.23 -8.13 -15.87
CA GLY A 90 -13.42 -8.80 -16.37
C GLY A 90 -13.33 -10.32 -16.35
N ILE A 91 -14.46 -10.96 -16.07
CA ILE A 91 -14.57 -12.41 -15.93
C ILE A 91 -14.32 -13.15 -17.26
N GLU A 92 -14.55 -12.51 -18.38
CA GLU A 92 -14.28 -13.01 -19.73
C GLU A 92 -12.77 -13.15 -19.99
N THR A 93 -11.96 -12.33 -19.33
CA THR A 93 -10.50 -12.39 -19.41
C THR A 93 -9.91 -13.28 -18.31
N ASN A 94 -10.45 -13.16 -17.11
CA ASN A 94 -10.04 -13.96 -15.97
C ASN A 94 -11.20 -14.05 -14.95
N PRO A 95 -11.73 -15.26 -14.70
CA PRO A 95 -12.91 -15.44 -13.84
C PRO A 95 -12.69 -15.00 -12.38
N PHE A 96 -11.43 -14.87 -11.95
CA PHE A 96 -11.08 -14.43 -10.60
C PHE A 96 -10.81 -12.94 -10.49
N ARG A 97 -10.98 -12.18 -11.58
CA ARG A 97 -10.70 -10.73 -11.66
C ARG A 97 -11.89 -9.93 -12.22
N PRO A 98 -13.08 -10.07 -11.63
CA PRO A 98 -14.25 -9.40 -12.14
C PRO A 98 -14.10 -7.87 -12.09
N MET A 99 -14.70 -7.16 -13.04
CA MET A 99 -14.73 -5.69 -13.02
C MET A 99 -15.49 -5.12 -11.82
N SER A 100 -16.39 -5.90 -11.21
CA SER A 100 -17.07 -5.52 -9.97
C SER A 100 -16.12 -5.37 -8.76
N ASP A 101 -14.89 -5.87 -8.86
CA ASP A 101 -13.86 -5.66 -7.86
C ASP A 101 -13.16 -4.30 -7.96
N LEU A 102 -13.34 -3.57 -9.09
CA LEU A 102 -12.76 -2.24 -9.25
C LEU A 102 -13.44 -1.28 -8.26
N PRO A 103 -12.67 -0.71 -7.32
CA PRO A 103 -13.25 0.18 -6.33
C PRO A 103 -13.48 1.59 -6.88
N THR A 104 -14.29 2.33 -6.19
CA THR A 104 -14.31 3.79 -6.27
C THR A 104 -13.15 4.38 -5.45
N ALA A 105 -12.80 5.63 -5.71
CA ALA A 105 -11.82 6.35 -4.89
C ALA A 105 -12.26 6.41 -3.42
N LYS A 106 -13.57 6.65 -3.19
CA LYS A 106 -14.12 6.68 -1.82
C LYS A 106 -13.90 5.37 -1.07
N GLU A 107 -14.13 4.23 -1.69
CA GLU A 107 -13.93 2.91 -1.05
C GLU A 107 -12.45 2.71 -0.66
N LEU A 108 -11.51 3.06 -1.54
CA LEU A 108 -10.08 2.97 -1.23
C LEU A 108 -9.67 3.97 -0.14
N ILE A 109 -10.17 5.19 -0.17
CA ILE A 109 -9.92 6.19 0.87
C ILE A 109 -10.46 5.71 2.23
N ASP A 110 -11.63 5.09 2.26
CA ASP A 110 -12.18 4.50 3.50
C ASP A 110 -11.27 3.35 4.00
N GLY A 111 -10.72 2.54 3.10
CA GLY A 111 -9.71 1.52 3.43
C GLY A 111 -8.43 2.13 3.99
N TYR A 112 -7.94 3.24 3.43
CA TYR A 112 -6.79 3.96 3.95
C TYR A 112 -7.06 4.59 5.32
N ARG A 113 -8.25 5.14 5.54
CA ARG A 113 -8.65 5.65 6.85
C ARG A 113 -8.67 4.55 7.91
N TYR A 114 -9.14 3.36 7.54
CA TYR A 114 -9.05 2.20 8.42
C TYR A 114 -7.59 1.87 8.79
N TYR A 115 -6.66 1.89 7.83
CA TYR A 115 -5.23 1.72 8.13
C TYR A 115 -4.70 2.78 9.08
N ILE A 116 -5.06 4.04 8.84
CA ILE A 116 -4.63 5.17 9.68
C ILE A 116 -5.13 5.00 11.12
N GLU A 117 -6.39 4.60 11.29
CA GLU A 117 -6.98 4.35 12.61
C GLU A 117 -6.26 3.21 13.35
N GLU A 118 -6.02 2.09 12.67
CA GLU A 118 -5.31 0.94 13.25
C GLU A 118 -3.85 1.30 13.62
N ALA A 119 -3.16 2.03 12.76
CA ALA A 119 -1.81 2.51 13.05
C ALA A 119 -1.78 3.44 14.26
N LYS A 120 -2.74 4.36 14.38
CA LYS A 120 -2.86 5.27 15.52
C LYS A 120 -3.18 4.54 16.83
N LYS A 121 -3.98 3.47 16.79
CA LYS A 121 -4.19 2.61 17.97
C LYS A 121 -2.88 1.99 18.48
N SER A 122 -1.95 1.75 17.56
CA SER A 122 -0.60 1.25 17.86
C SER A 122 0.42 2.38 18.13
N HIS A 123 -0.04 3.62 18.27
CA HIS A 123 0.78 4.82 18.51
C HIS A 123 1.83 5.12 17.44
N LEU A 124 1.58 4.69 16.19
CA LEU A 124 2.48 4.90 15.07
C LEU A 124 2.22 6.25 14.38
N LYS A 125 3.28 6.91 13.96
CA LYS A 125 3.21 7.95 12.93
C LYS A 125 2.91 7.30 11.58
N VAL A 126 2.08 7.94 10.78
CA VAL A 126 1.60 7.41 9.50
C VAL A 126 2.08 8.27 8.35
N TYR A 127 2.88 7.69 7.48
CA TYR A 127 3.22 8.27 6.18
C TYR A 127 2.59 7.44 5.08
N MET A 128 2.09 8.10 4.03
CA MET A 128 1.53 7.40 2.88
C MET A 128 2.30 7.76 1.61
N GLY A 129 2.63 6.74 0.84
CA GLY A 129 3.21 6.89 -0.49
C GLY A 129 2.13 7.01 -1.56
N THR A 130 2.32 7.92 -2.51
CA THR A 130 1.49 7.98 -3.71
C THR A 130 1.68 6.73 -4.57
N LEU A 131 0.66 6.39 -5.35
CA LEU A 131 0.69 5.27 -6.28
C LEU A 131 1.47 5.65 -7.53
N LEU A 132 2.35 4.76 -7.99
CA LEU A 132 3.18 4.96 -9.18
C LEU A 132 2.34 5.13 -10.45
N PRO A 133 2.87 5.83 -11.47
CA PRO A 133 2.26 5.88 -12.80
C PRO A 133 2.05 4.48 -13.38
N ILE A 134 0.90 4.30 -14.05
CA ILE A 134 0.52 3.01 -14.67
C ILE A 134 0.53 3.05 -16.20
N PHE A 135 0.93 4.17 -16.82
CA PHE A 135 1.03 4.28 -18.26
C PHE A 135 1.96 3.19 -18.83
N GLY A 136 1.51 2.52 -19.88
CA GLY A 136 2.23 1.40 -20.47
C GLY A 136 2.04 0.05 -19.74
N TRP A 137 1.36 0.02 -18.61
CA TRP A 137 1.00 -1.25 -18.00
C TRP A 137 -0.06 -1.99 -18.82
N ARG A 138 0.01 -3.33 -18.86
CA ARG A 138 -0.86 -4.19 -19.71
C ARG A 138 -2.36 -3.99 -19.51
N THR A 139 -2.79 -3.52 -18.36
CA THR A 139 -4.20 -3.25 -18.04
C THR A 139 -4.50 -1.76 -17.98
N TYR A 140 -3.61 -0.91 -18.50
CA TYR A 140 -3.81 0.53 -18.54
C TYR A 140 -5.12 0.89 -19.24
N ALA A 141 -5.84 1.82 -18.64
CA ALA A 141 -6.97 2.53 -19.23
C ALA A 141 -7.10 3.88 -18.54
N THR A 142 -7.62 4.88 -19.24
CA THR A 142 -7.74 6.25 -18.72
C THR A 142 -8.50 6.29 -17.40
N PHE A 143 -9.62 5.58 -17.28
CA PHE A 143 -10.42 5.55 -16.05
C PHE A 143 -9.65 4.99 -14.84
N ARG A 144 -8.66 4.10 -15.05
CA ARG A 144 -7.80 3.57 -13.99
C ARG A 144 -6.79 4.60 -13.54
N ASP A 145 -6.23 5.33 -14.49
CA ASP A 145 -5.28 6.40 -14.20
C ASP A 145 -5.99 7.60 -13.54
N ASP A 146 -7.21 7.89 -13.95
CA ASP A 146 -8.06 8.90 -13.30
C ASP A 146 -8.31 8.54 -11.83
N LEU A 147 -8.67 7.27 -11.56
CA LEU A 147 -8.85 6.76 -10.19
C LEU A 147 -7.54 6.88 -9.37
N ARG A 148 -6.42 6.49 -9.95
CA ARG A 148 -5.09 6.63 -9.33
C ARG A 148 -4.78 8.09 -8.99
N ASN A 149 -5.02 9.00 -9.93
CA ASN A 149 -4.78 10.43 -9.75
C ASN A 149 -5.68 11.02 -8.64
N GLU A 150 -6.94 10.60 -8.56
CA GLU A 150 -7.86 11.02 -7.50
C GLU A 150 -7.35 10.55 -6.12
N LEU A 151 -6.88 9.31 -6.01
CA LEU A 151 -6.28 8.78 -4.78
C LEU A 151 -5.00 9.52 -4.40
N ASN A 152 -4.11 9.78 -5.36
CA ASN A 152 -2.87 10.50 -5.13
C ASN A 152 -3.13 11.95 -4.68
N ALA A 153 -4.14 12.61 -5.26
CA ALA A 153 -4.57 13.93 -4.83
C ALA A 153 -5.04 13.92 -3.36
N TRP A 154 -5.82 12.91 -2.98
CA TRP A 154 -6.23 12.74 -1.59
C TRP A 154 -5.03 12.48 -0.67
N ILE A 155 -4.11 11.56 -1.01
CA ILE A 155 -2.92 11.25 -0.22
C ILE A 155 -2.08 12.51 0.02
N ARG A 156 -1.86 13.34 -1.02
CA ARG A 156 -1.11 14.60 -0.92
C ARG A 156 -1.77 15.63 0.00
N SER A 157 -3.09 15.59 0.13
CA SER A 157 -3.87 16.58 0.90
C SER A 157 -4.42 16.05 2.24
N ALA A 158 -4.24 14.76 2.53
CA ALA A 158 -4.80 14.13 3.72
C ALA A 158 -4.21 14.73 5.01
N LYS A 159 -5.09 15.23 5.87
CA LYS A 159 -4.70 15.80 7.16
C LYS A 159 -4.64 14.77 8.28
N GLU A 160 -5.11 13.57 8.00
CA GLU A 160 -5.16 12.46 8.94
C GLU A 160 -3.81 11.74 9.09
N ILE A 161 -2.86 11.99 8.16
CA ILE A 161 -1.51 11.40 8.14
C ILE A 161 -0.45 12.40 8.57
N ASP A 162 0.70 11.92 9.01
CA ASP A 162 1.84 12.73 9.42
C ASP A 162 2.66 13.24 8.23
N GLY A 163 2.51 12.63 7.06
CA GLY A 163 3.15 13.12 5.84
C GLY A 163 2.88 12.24 4.62
N CYS A 164 3.16 12.82 3.46
CA CYS A 164 3.09 12.17 2.16
C CYS A 164 4.51 11.96 1.61
N ILE A 165 4.76 10.77 1.04
CA ILE A 165 5.94 10.49 0.24
C ILE A 165 5.48 10.42 -1.22
N ASP A 166 5.88 11.39 -2.02
CA ASP A 166 5.41 11.49 -3.39
C ASP A 166 6.31 10.67 -4.33
N PHE A 167 5.80 9.52 -4.76
CA PHE A 167 6.44 8.62 -5.71
C PHE A 167 5.92 8.78 -7.16
N ASP A 168 4.89 9.61 -7.38
CA ASP A 168 4.23 9.81 -8.66
C ASP A 168 4.97 10.80 -9.58
#